data_77bc8379cee9e372d1044a2f88425044
#
_entry.id   77bc8379cee9e372d1044a2f88425044
#
_cell.length_a   1.000
_cell.length_b   1.000
_cell.length_c   1.000
_cell.angle_alpha   90.00
_cell.angle_beta   90.00
_cell.angle_gamma   90.00
#
_symmetry.space_group_name_H-M   'P 1'
#
loop_
_entity.id
_entity.type
_entity.pdbx_description
1 polymer ?
#
loop_
_entity_poly.entity_id
_entity_poly.type
_entity_poly.pdbx_seq_one_letter_code
_entity_poly.pdbx_strand_id
1 'polypeptide(L)'
;MLTVKVPAFLLRGGLFVRIVVITGFILFLVQILSTSVYDGVLKHAFASRQKLNKELSQIQNMMDYISSASVDFFKAEKMLHAKFGLPLPDDASRNLSTGGHIEPEVQLLRKSSPVFERTAKMHEDVWRIFGKIQNNEKSFDALTKYIDQSRSVLRYIPSISPTAGRYASAFGPRIHPVTGEKGKMHQGIDIANDRWTPVYSPADGVVEISQLSSSFGNFIVLNHGNGFKTRYGHLQMSAVTPGQFIHRYQILGYMGNTGRSVGPHLHYEVWLNGVPMNPLPYILPNDYEVD
;
A
#
# COMPACT_ATOMS: atom_id res chain seq x y z
N MET A 1 66.19 84.79 28.00
CA MET A 1 65.55 83.47 27.96
C MET A 1 64.10 83.63 28.50
N LEU A 2 63.15 83.76 27.62
CA LEU A 2 61.73 83.89 27.99
C LEU A 2 61.13 82.49 28.25
N THR A 3 60.89 82.12 29.50
CA THR A 3 60.19 80.91 29.91
C THR A 3 58.69 81.18 29.77
N VAL A 4 58.11 80.67 28.72
CA VAL A 4 56.65 80.66 28.54
C VAL A 4 56.06 79.63 29.53
N LYS A 5 55.47 80.09 30.60
CA LYS A 5 54.71 79.23 31.51
C LYS A 5 53.38 78.90 30.84
N VAL A 6 53.28 77.71 30.33
CA VAL A 6 52.01 77.19 29.82
C VAL A 6 51.08 76.91 31.06
N PRO A 7 49.90 77.51 31.12
CA PRO A 7 49.02 77.33 32.26
C PRO A 7 48.59 75.89 32.42
N ALA A 8 48.64 75.38 33.66
CA ALA A 8 48.33 73.96 33.98
C ALA A 8 46.94 73.51 33.53
N PHE A 9 46.06 74.44 33.30
CA PHE A 9 44.67 74.17 32.83
C PHE A 9 44.68 73.73 31.34
N LEU A 10 45.58 74.27 30.48
CA LEU A 10 45.72 73.85 29.09
C LEU A 10 46.32 72.43 28.95
N LEU A 11 47.18 72.05 29.88
CA LEU A 11 47.72 70.71 29.92
C LEU A 11 46.65 69.70 30.45
N ARG A 12 45.85 70.13 31.41
CA ARG A 12 44.72 69.29 31.91
C ARG A 12 43.58 69.14 30.88
N GLY A 13 43.28 70.21 30.11
CA GLY A 13 42.28 70.14 29.06
C GLY A 13 42.66 69.16 27.93
N GLY A 14 43.96 69.21 27.55
CA GLY A 14 44.43 68.23 26.57
C GLY A 14 44.40 66.76 27.04
N LEU A 15 44.68 66.55 28.34
CA LEU A 15 44.56 65.21 28.93
C LEU A 15 43.09 64.73 29.00
N PHE A 16 42.17 65.62 29.39
CA PHE A 16 40.74 65.35 29.47
C PHE A 16 40.18 64.99 28.07
N VAL A 17 40.49 65.75 27.04
CA VAL A 17 40.06 65.46 25.67
C VAL A 17 40.60 64.09 25.19
N ARG A 18 41.85 63.75 25.48
CA ARG A 18 42.42 62.43 25.15
C ARG A 18 41.71 61.31 25.88
N ILE A 19 41.40 61.46 27.15
CA ILE A 19 40.64 60.46 27.92
C ILE A 19 39.23 60.25 27.32
N VAL A 20 38.53 61.33 26.96
CA VAL A 20 37.20 61.24 26.34
C VAL A 20 37.25 60.54 24.97
N VAL A 21 38.25 60.85 24.17
CA VAL A 21 38.43 60.19 22.86
C VAL A 21 38.75 58.70 23.00
N ILE A 22 39.66 58.35 23.95
CA ILE A 22 40.01 56.95 24.20
C ILE A 22 38.84 56.18 24.76
N THR A 23 38.09 56.72 25.71
CA THR A 23 36.90 56.05 26.25
C THR A 23 35.80 55.92 25.21
N GLY A 24 35.58 56.94 24.36
CA GLY A 24 34.63 56.86 23.22
C GLY A 24 35.04 55.77 22.22
N PHE A 25 36.33 55.67 21.91
CA PHE A 25 36.84 54.62 21.01
C PHE A 25 36.72 53.21 21.61
N ILE A 26 36.99 53.03 22.91
CA ILE A 26 36.82 51.78 23.63
C ILE A 26 35.34 51.37 23.62
N LEU A 27 34.42 52.28 23.94
CA LEU A 27 32.99 52.04 23.90
C LEU A 27 32.51 51.64 22.50
N PHE A 28 33.02 52.31 21.47
CA PHE A 28 32.73 51.97 20.07
C PHE A 28 33.26 50.58 19.67
N LEU A 29 34.45 50.20 20.08
CA LEU A 29 34.98 48.85 19.88
C LEU A 29 34.15 47.77 20.62
N VAL A 30 33.76 48.05 21.87
CA VAL A 30 32.89 47.16 22.66
C VAL A 30 31.54 46.98 21.96
N GLN A 31 30.98 48.06 21.41
CA GLN A 31 29.73 48.04 20.65
C GLN A 31 29.85 47.18 19.36
N ILE A 32 30.93 47.35 18.61
CA ILE A 32 31.17 46.54 17.39
C ILE A 32 31.37 45.06 17.72
N LEU A 33 32.16 44.74 18.75
CA LEU A 33 32.36 43.36 19.21
C LEU A 33 31.04 42.73 19.70
N SER A 34 30.28 43.45 20.49
CA SER A 34 28.98 43.00 21.00
C SER A 34 28.00 42.71 19.86
N THR A 35 27.87 43.62 18.88
CA THR A 35 26.99 43.41 17.74
C THR A 35 27.46 42.23 16.87
N SER A 36 28.76 42.08 16.63
CA SER A 36 29.32 40.98 15.83
C SER A 36 29.07 39.59 16.50
N VAL A 37 29.32 39.52 17.81
CA VAL A 37 29.05 38.28 18.54
C VAL A 37 27.55 37.98 18.58
N TYR A 38 26.73 38.98 18.82
CA TYR A 38 25.25 38.82 18.84
C TYR A 38 24.72 38.35 17.47
N ASP A 39 25.16 38.98 16.39
CA ASP A 39 24.79 38.57 15.03
C ASP A 39 25.26 37.15 14.70
N GLY A 40 26.45 36.77 15.13
CA GLY A 40 26.96 35.40 14.97
C GLY A 40 26.11 34.37 15.68
N VAL A 41 25.77 34.62 16.95
CA VAL A 41 24.90 33.72 17.77
C VAL A 41 23.51 33.63 17.18
N LEU A 42 22.90 34.74 16.74
CA LEU A 42 21.60 34.76 16.10
C LEU A 42 21.61 33.98 14.77
N LYS A 43 22.58 34.19 13.91
CA LYS A 43 22.69 33.45 12.63
C LYS A 43 22.82 31.97 12.90
N HIS A 44 23.64 31.55 13.86
CA HIS A 44 23.76 30.15 14.25
C HIS A 44 22.43 29.56 14.79
N ALA A 45 21.74 30.31 15.65
CA ALA A 45 20.44 29.89 16.19
C ALA A 45 19.38 29.77 15.09
N PHE A 46 19.33 30.71 14.14
CA PHE A 46 18.42 30.65 12.98
C PHE A 46 18.73 29.47 12.08
N ALA A 47 20.01 29.24 11.76
CA ALA A 47 20.42 28.11 10.92
C ALA A 47 20.08 26.77 11.57
N SER A 48 20.33 26.62 12.88
CA SER A 48 19.99 25.42 13.64
C SER A 48 18.49 25.20 13.69
N ARG A 49 17.69 26.25 13.88
CA ARG A 49 16.23 26.18 13.84
C ARG A 49 15.71 25.77 12.46
N GLN A 50 16.29 26.31 11.41
CA GLN A 50 15.90 25.95 10.04
C GLN A 50 16.24 24.49 9.72
N LYS A 51 17.41 24.00 10.15
CA LYS A 51 17.81 22.59 10.03
C LYS A 51 16.85 21.68 10.77
N LEU A 52 16.55 22.01 12.03
CA LEU A 52 15.59 21.24 12.85
C LEU A 52 14.21 21.17 12.22
N ASN A 53 13.69 22.30 11.70
CA ASN A 53 12.40 22.33 11.03
C ASN A 53 12.38 21.46 9.76
N LYS A 54 13.50 21.41 9.01
CA LYS A 54 13.64 20.55 7.84
C LYS A 54 13.63 19.08 8.23
N GLU A 55 14.37 18.69 9.27
CA GLU A 55 14.42 17.32 9.77
C GLU A 55 13.06 16.88 10.31
N LEU A 56 12.38 17.73 11.08
CA LEU A 56 11.02 17.46 11.54
C LEU A 56 10.03 17.26 10.39
N SER A 57 10.17 18.03 9.29
CA SER A 57 9.33 17.85 8.11
C SER A 57 9.60 16.53 7.39
N GLN A 58 10.86 16.10 7.32
CA GLN A 58 11.22 14.81 6.72
C GLN A 58 10.66 13.65 7.54
N ILE A 59 10.77 13.72 8.88
CA ILE A 59 10.19 12.70 9.75
C ILE A 59 8.67 12.66 9.58
N GLN A 60 7.99 13.80 9.53
CA GLN A 60 6.54 13.84 9.31
C GLN A 60 6.16 13.16 7.98
N ASN A 61 6.86 13.46 6.89
CA ASN A 61 6.59 12.83 5.59
C ASN A 61 6.80 11.31 5.63
N MET A 62 7.83 10.84 6.35
CA MET A 62 8.04 9.40 6.55
C MET A 62 6.91 8.77 7.36
N MET A 63 6.43 9.43 8.39
CA MET A 63 5.30 8.95 9.20
C MET A 63 4.01 8.86 8.36
N ASP A 64 3.73 9.88 7.54
CA ASP A 64 2.57 9.89 6.65
C ASP A 64 2.66 8.76 5.62
N TYR A 65 3.85 8.49 5.08
CA TYR A 65 4.09 7.34 4.19
C TYR A 65 3.84 6.01 4.89
N ILE A 66 4.39 5.79 6.07
CA ILE A 66 4.19 4.54 6.84
C ILE A 66 2.71 4.37 7.19
N SER A 67 2.03 5.45 7.57
CA SER A 67 0.59 5.41 7.86
C SER A 67 -0.22 5.01 6.65
N SER A 68 0.06 5.56 5.45
CA SER A 68 -0.63 5.19 4.21
C SER A 68 -0.35 3.73 3.82
N ALA A 69 0.90 3.29 3.88
CA ALA A 69 1.29 1.91 3.60
C ALA A 69 0.59 0.91 4.55
N SER A 70 0.44 1.27 5.84
CA SER A 70 -0.30 0.45 6.81
C SER A 70 -1.79 0.33 6.44
N VAL A 71 -2.41 1.38 5.90
CA VAL A 71 -3.81 1.35 5.42
C VAL A 71 -3.95 0.46 4.19
N ASP A 72 -3.01 0.54 3.24
CA ASP A 72 -3.05 -0.27 2.03
C ASP A 72 -2.82 -1.76 2.35
N PHE A 73 -1.89 -2.05 3.26
CA PHE A 73 -1.70 -3.40 3.80
C PHE A 73 -3.00 -3.95 4.42
N PHE A 74 -3.71 -3.15 5.20
CA PHE A 74 -4.98 -3.54 5.79
C PHE A 74 -6.07 -3.84 4.77
N LYS A 75 -6.16 -3.04 3.69
CA LYS A 75 -7.09 -3.31 2.59
C LYS A 75 -6.76 -4.66 1.92
N ALA A 76 -5.48 -4.91 1.64
CA ALA A 76 -5.04 -6.17 1.06
C ALA A 76 -5.37 -7.36 1.97
N GLU A 77 -5.15 -7.25 3.27
CA GLU A 77 -5.50 -8.27 4.26
C GLU A 77 -7.02 -8.53 4.30
N LYS A 78 -7.86 -7.49 4.33
CA LYS A 78 -9.32 -7.65 4.23
C LYS A 78 -9.74 -8.39 2.96
N MET A 79 -9.11 -8.07 1.84
CA MET A 79 -9.37 -8.78 0.58
C MET A 79 -9.00 -10.26 0.68
N LEU A 80 -7.87 -10.60 1.31
CA LEU A 80 -7.45 -11.98 1.54
C LEU A 80 -8.44 -12.71 2.45
N HIS A 81 -8.85 -12.12 3.58
CA HIS A 81 -9.85 -12.70 4.47
C HIS A 81 -11.17 -12.97 3.73
N ALA A 82 -11.67 -12.00 2.96
CA ALA A 82 -12.89 -12.19 2.17
C ALA A 82 -12.71 -13.28 1.10
N LYS A 83 -11.54 -13.34 0.44
CA LYS A 83 -11.23 -14.32 -0.60
C LYS A 83 -11.20 -15.77 -0.05
N PHE A 84 -10.68 -15.94 1.16
CA PHE A 84 -10.57 -17.25 1.80
C PHE A 84 -11.75 -17.58 2.71
N GLY A 85 -12.79 -16.74 2.78
CA GLY A 85 -13.96 -16.96 3.65
C GLY A 85 -13.64 -16.87 5.14
N LEU A 86 -12.59 -16.15 5.50
CA LEU A 86 -12.17 -15.96 6.89
C LEU A 86 -12.98 -14.86 7.58
N PRO A 87 -13.14 -14.92 8.92
CA PRO A 87 -13.70 -13.81 9.66
C PRO A 87 -12.92 -12.53 9.36
N LEU A 88 -13.62 -11.44 9.03
CA LEU A 88 -12.98 -10.17 8.80
C LEU A 88 -12.31 -9.67 10.09
N PRO A 89 -11.09 -9.10 9.99
CA PRO A 89 -10.43 -8.51 11.14
C PRO A 89 -11.28 -7.37 11.71
N ASP A 90 -11.38 -7.30 13.04
CA ASP A 90 -12.17 -6.27 13.71
C ASP A 90 -11.53 -4.88 13.58
N ASP A 91 -12.22 -3.96 12.91
CA ASP A 91 -11.81 -2.57 12.74
C ASP A 91 -11.77 -1.80 14.07
N ALA A 92 -12.61 -2.17 15.03
CA ALA A 92 -12.68 -1.50 16.32
C ALA A 92 -11.45 -1.75 17.19
N SER A 93 -10.97 -2.99 17.22
CA SER A 93 -9.76 -3.37 17.99
C SER A 93 -8.50 -2.67 17.48
N ARG A 94 -8.44 -2.32 16.20
CA ARG A 94 -7.30 -1.62 15.56
C ARG A 94 -7.28 -0.12 15.81
N ASN A 95 -8.45 0.49 15.98
CA ASN A 95 -8.57 1.91 16.30
C ASN A 95 -8.41 2.19 17.80
N LEU A 96 -8.50 1.15 18.64
CA LEU A 96 -8.31 1.25 20.10
C LEU A 96 -6.84 1.34 20.54
N SER A 97 -5.87 1.26 19.63
CA SER A 97 -4.47 1.56 19.93
C SER A 97 -4.33 3.07 20.15
N THR A 98 -4.96 3.54 21.20
CA THR A 98 -4.88 4.90 21.71
C THR A 98 -3.48 5.18 22.20
N GLY A 99 -2.95 6.31 21.77
CA GLY A 99 -1.61 6.81 22.01
C GLY A 99 -1.10 6.55 23.42
N GLY A 100 0.21 6.29 23.51
CA GLY A 100 0.91 6.13 24.77
C GLY A 100 0.61 7.30 25.70
N HIS A 101 0.63 7.01 26.99
CA HIS A 101 0.41 8.01 28.03
C HIS A 101 1.43 9.15 27.87
N ILE A 102 0.95 10.35 27.56
CA ILE A 102 1.79 11.54 27.50
C ILE A 102 2.04 11.97 28.92
N GLU A 103 3.31 12.00 29.34
CA GLU A 103 3.68 12.49 30.66
C GLU A 103 3.18 13.93 30.83
N PRO A 104 2.69 14.28 32.07
CA PRO A 104 2.12 15.61 32.35
C PRO A 104 3.09 16.77 32.05
N GLU A 105 4.41 16.54 32.17
CA GLU A 105 5.45 17.52 31.82
C GLU A 105 5.48 17.86 30.34
N VAL A 106 5.26 16.89 29.47
CA VAL A 106 5.19 17.09 28.01
C VAL A 106 3.96 17.91 27.63
N GLN A 107 2.85 17.76 28.36
CA GLN A 107 1.65 18.59 28.14
C GLN A 107 1.87 20.07 28.53
N LEU A 108 2.64 20.36 29.55
CA LEU A 108 3.00 21.73 29.95
C LEU A 108 3.92 22.39 28.88
N LEU A 109 4.89 21.65 28.37
CA LEU A 109 5.80 22.12 27.33
C LEU A 109 5.09 22.36 25.96
N ARG A 110 4.01 21.65 25.70
CA ARG A 110 3.19 21.79 24.49
C ARG A 110 2.67 23.23 24.28
N LYS A 111 2.36 23.94 25.37
CA LYS A 111 1.86 25.33 25.34
C LYS A 111 2.96 26.38 25.23
N SER A 112 4.23 26.01 25.36
CA SER A 112 5.34 26.96 25.48
C SER A 112 6.01 27.32 24.17
N SER A 113 5.89 26.47 23.13
CA SER A 113 6.51 26.72 21.82
C SER A 113 5.88 25.87 20.71
N PRO A 114 5.71 26.42 19.48
CA PRO A 114 5.21 25.67 18.31
C PRO A 114 6.07 24.43 17.98
N VAL A 115 7.34 24.44 18.32
CA VAL A 115 8.24 23.30 18.12
C VAL A 115 7.88 22.16 19.05
N PHE A 116 7.63 22.45 20.34
CA PHE A 116 7.21 21.43 21.31
C PHE A 116 5.82 20.87 21.01
N GLU A 117 4.89 21.70 20.56
CA GLU A 117 3.58 21.23 20.10
C GLU A 117 3.71 20.22 18.94
N ARG A 118 4.54 20.56 17.95
CA ARG A 118 4.80 19.70 16.78
C ARG A 118 5.47 18.39 17.18
N THR A 119 6.48 18.42 18.06
CA THR A 119 7.16 17.19 18.52
C THR A 119 6.24 16.32 19.37
N ALA A 120 5.39 16.89 20.22
CA ALA A 120 4.40 16.12 20.99
C ALA A 120 3.39 15.42 20.08
N LYS A 121 2.88 16.12 19.06
CA LYS A 121 2.01 15.53 18.06
C LYS A 121 2.68 14.38 17.29
N MET A 122 3.92 14.58 16.88
CA MET A 122 4.71 13.52 16.22
C MET A 122 4.87 12.29 17.11
N HIS A 123 5.11 12.48 18.41
CA HIS A 123 5.20 11.39 19.36
C HIS A 123 3.88 10.60 19.46
N GLU A 124 2.73 11.28 19.56
CA GLU A 124 1.40 10.65 19.52
C GLU A 124 1.19 9.84 18.22
N ASP A 125 1.55 10.44 17.07
CA ASP A 125 1.41 9.80 15.78
C ASP A 125 2.30 8.54 15.65
N VAL A 126 3.54 8.57 16.18
CA VAL A 126 4.43 7.41 16.23
C VAL A 126 3.80 6.26 17.02
N TRP A 127 3.28 6.51 18.22
CA TRP A 127 2.64 5.48 19.04
C TRP A 127 1.39 4.91 18.39
N ARG A 128 0.60 5.76 17.73
CA ARG A 128 -0.57 5.32 16.98
C ARG A 128 -0.19 4.42 15.80
N ILE A 129 0.86 4.79 15.05
CA ILE A 129 1.37 3.97 13.92
C ILE A 129 1.92 2.66 14.46
N PHE A 130 2.71 2.69 15.54
CA PHE A 130 3.29 1.49 16.16
C PHE A 130 2.21 0.50 16.60
N GLY A 131 1.15 0.99 17.25
CA GLY A 131 0.03 0.13 17.64
C GLY A 131 -0.70 -0.49 16.44
N LYS A 132 -0.87 0.26 15.35
CA LYS A 132 -1.44 -0.29 14.10
C LYS A 132 -0.54 -1.38 13.50
N ILE A 133 0.77 -1.18 13.48
CA ILE A 133 1.72 -2.18 12.97
C ILE A 133 1.67 -3.45 13.81
N GLN A 134 1.69 -3.36 15.14
CA GLN A 134 1.60 -4.53 16.02
C GLN A 134 0.30 -5.31 15.84
N ASN A 135 -0.83 -4.61 15.67
CA ASN A 135 -2.11 -5.27 15.43
C ASN A 135 -2.16 -5.94 14.04
N ASN A 136 -1.54 -5.31 13.03
CA ASN A 136 -1.40 -5.91 11.70
C ASN A 136 -0.52 -7.16 11.74
N GLU A 137 0.59 -7.15 12.49
CA GLU A 137 1.47 -8.31 12.67
C GLU A 137 0.70 -9.51 13.26
N LYS A 138 -0.02 -9.30 14.38
CA LYS A 138 -0.83 -10.36 15.00
C LYS A 138 -1.90 -10.93 14.07
N SER A 139 -2.55 -10.07 13.29
CA SER A 139 -3.57 -10.49 12.34
C SER A 139 -2.95 -11.28 11.18
N PHE A 140 -1.79 -10.87 10.71
CA PHE A 140 -1.05 -11.57 9.67
C PHE A 140 -0.53 -12.94 10.14
N ASP A 141 -0.04 -13.03 11.38
CA ASP A 141 0.36 -14.31 11.98
C ASP A 141 -0.82 -15.28 12.09
N ALA A 142 -2.00 -14.78 12.48
CA ALA A 142 -3.22 -15.59 12.50
C ALA A 142 -3.60 -16.07 11.11
N LEU A 143 -3.50 -15.22 10.09
CA LEU A 143 -3.75 -15.55 8.68
C LEU A 143 -2.74 -16.61 8.19
N THR A 144 -1.46 -16.42 8.46
CA THR A 144 -0.39 -17.35 8.06
C THR A 144 -0.62 -18.73 8.70
N LYS A 145 -0.90 -18.76 9.99
CA LYS A 145 -1.22 -20.00 10.71
C LYS A 145 -2.45 -20.71 10.12
N TYR A 146 -3.47 -19.95 9.76
CA TYR A 146 -4.66 -20.51 9.10
C TYR A 146 -4.34 -21.06 7.72
N ILE A 147 -3.55 -20.34 6.92
CA ILE A 147 -3.10 -20.78 5.59
C ILE A 147 -2.31 -22.09 5.72
N ASP A 148 -1.36 -22.16 6.65
CA ASP A 148 -0.56 -23.36 6.88
C ASP A 148 -1.42 -24.56 7.32
N GLN A 149 -2.40 -24.32 8.20
CA GLN A 149 -3.34 -25.36 8.61
C GLN A 149 -4.30 -25.78 7.48
N SER A 150 -4.54 -24.88 6.53
CA SER A 150 -5.50 -25.07 5.43
C SER A 150 -4.81 -25.39 4.09
N ARG A 151 -3.51 -25.65 4.06
CA ARG A 151 -2.75 -25.93 2.81
C ARG A 151 -3.43 -26.98 1.94
N SER A 152 -4.00 -28.03 2.54
CA SER A 152 -4.76 -29.03 1.82
C SER A 152 -6.01 -28.47 1.11
N VAL A 153 -6.63 -27.42 1.69
CA VAL A 153 -7.82 -26.78 1.13
C VAL A 153 -7.44 -25.79 0.02
N LEU A 154 -6.27 -25.12 0.14
CA LEU A 154 -5.81 -24.14 -0.84
C LEU A 154 -5.56 -24.74 -2.23
N ARG A 155 -5.25 -26.03 -2.29
CA ARG A 155 -5.10 -26.75 -3.56
C ARG A 155 -6.37 -26.76 -4.40
N TYR A 156 -7.51 -26.63 -3.77
CA TYR A 156 -8.84 -26.66 -4.39
C TYR A 156 -9.41 -25.25 -4.70
N ILE A 157 -8.68 -24.18 -4.35
CA ILE A 157 -9.10 -22.80 -4.65
C ILE A 157 -8.50 -22.38 -5.99
N PRO A 158 -9.33 -21.96 -6.98
CA PRO A 158 -8.83 -21.45 -8.27
C PRO A 158 -7.93 -20.23 -8.04
N SER A 159 -6.65 -20.29 -8.40
CA SER A 159 -5.70 -19.22 -8.07
C SER A 159 -4.70 -18.86 -9.18
N ILE A 160 -4.78 -19.53 -10.33
CA ILE A 160 -3.92 -19.25 -11.48
C ILE A 160 -4.73 -18.91 -12.72
N SER A 161 -4.10 -18.27 -13.71
CA SER A 161 -4.70 -18.06 -15.01
C SER A 161 -4.94 -19.40 -15.70
N PRO A 162 -6.16 -19.67 -16.22
CA PRO A 162 -6.44 -20.92 -16.90
C PRO A 162 -5.77 -21.02 -18.28
N THR A 163 -5.30 -19.93 -18.85
CA THR A 163 -4.63 -19.91 -20.16
C THR A 163 -3.82 -18.64 -20.34
N ALA A 164 -2.87 -18.65 -21.27
CA ALA A 164 -2.21 -17.43 -21.74
C ALA A 164 -3.13 -16.67 -22.69
N GLY A 165 -3.09 -15.34 -22.66
CA GLY A 165 -3.85 -14.51 -23.57
C GLY A 165 -4.18 -13.12 -23.05
N ARG A 166 -4.87 -12.33 -23.89
CA ARG A 166 -5.33 -10.98 -23.56
C ARG A 166 -6.76 -11.04 -23.03
N TYR A 167 -7.03 -10.36 -21.93
CA TYR A 167 -8.40 -10.17 -21.43
C TYR A 167 -9.22 -9.38 -22.46
N ALA A 168 -10.18 -10.04 -23.09
CA ALA A 168 -11.00 -9.48 -24.16
C ALA A 168 -12.35 -8.95 -23.65
N SER A 169 -12.90 -9.55 -22.59
CA SER A 169 -14.16 -9.12 -22.00
C SER A 169 -14.20 -9.39 -20.49
N ALA A 170 -14.71 -8.42 -19.74
CA ALA A 170 -14.83 -8.48 -18.28
C ALA A 170 -16.14 -9.14 -17.81
N PHE A 171 -16.15 -9.56 -16.57
CA PHE A 171 -17.33 -9.97 -15.82
C PHE A 171 -18.30 -8.79 -15.61
N GLY A 172 -19.60 -9.04 -15.72
CA GLY A 172 -20.62 -8.05 -15.42
C GLY A 172 -21.59 -7.76 -16.58
N PRO A 173 -22.50 -6.79 -16.42
CA PRO A 173 -23.48 -6.40 -17.43
C PRO A 173 -22.79 -5.83 -18.68
N ARG A 174 -23.11 -6.36 -19.85
CA ARG A 174 -22.56 -5.88 -21.14
C ARG A 174 -23.59 -6.00 -22.28
N ILE A 175 -23.26 -5.44 -23.42
CA ILE A 175 -23.99 -5.74 -24.66
C ILE A 175 -23.53 -7.12 -25.13
N HIS A 176 -24.48 -8.03 -25.37
CA HIS A 176 -24.15 -9.38 -25.84
C HIS A 176 -23.58 -9.34 -27.28
N PRO A 177 -22.35 -9.87 -27.50
CA PRO A 177 -21.63 -9.63 -28.73
C PRO A 177 -22.28 -10.31 -29.96
N VAL A 178 -23.12 -11.34 -29.79
CA VAL A 178 -23.81 -12.06 -30.87
C VAL A 178 -25.24 -11.59 -31.03
N THR A 179 -25.99 -11.37 -29.94
CA THR A 179 -27.43 -11.02 -30.01
C THR A 179 -27.69 -9.52 -29.94
N GLY A 180 -26.71 -8.69 -29.53
CA GLY A 180 -26.89 -7.25 -29.34
C GLY A 180 -27.73 -6.86 -28.11
N GLU A 181 -28.18 -7.83 -27.31
CA GLU A 181 -28.97 -7.60 -26.09
C GLU A 181 -28.19 -6.77 -25.07
N LYS A 182 -28.77 -5.62 -24.63
CA LYS A 182 -28.17 -4.72 -23.67
C LYS A 182 -28.37 -5.19 -22.24
N GLY A 183 -27.36 -5.00 -21.37
CA GLY A 183 -27.43 -5.31 -19.95
C GLY A 183 -27.37 -6.81 -19.63
N LYS A 184 -27.02 -7.66 -20.58
CA LYS A 184 -26.88 -9.09 -20.33
C LYS A 184 -25.67 -9.36 -19.46
N MET A 185 -25.89 -10.10 -18.37
CA MET A 185 -24.85 -10.48 -17.43
C MET A 185 -23.85 -11.44 -18.07
N HIS A 186 -22.57 -11.08 -18.07
CA HIS A 186 -21.45 -11.94 -18.40
C HIS A 186 -20.95 -12.59 -17.12
N GLN A 187 -21.14 -13.89 -16.98
CA GLN A 187 -20.87 -14.64 -15.74
C GLN A 187 -19.39 -15.06 -15.58
N GLY A 188 -18.54 -14.61 -16.51
CA GLY A 188 -17.11 -14.93 -16.52
C GLY A 188 -16.26 -13.82 -17.13
N ILE A 189 -15.08 -14.20 -17.58
CA ILE A 189 -14.18 -13.38 -18.38
C ILE A 189 -13.88 -14.10 -19.70
N ASP A 190 -13.57 -13.33 -20.73
CA ASP A 190 -13.12 -13.87 -22.01
C ASP A 190 -11.62 -13.58 -22.18
N ILE A 191 -10.81 -14.64 -22.42
CA ILE A 191 -9.37 -14.55 -22.64
C ILE A 191 -9.10 -14.95 -24.09
N ALA A 192 -8.65 -14.01 -24.91
CA ALA A 192 -8.40 -14.21 -26.34
C ALA A 192 -6.95 -14.59 -26.62
N ASN A 193 -6.77 -15.64 -27.42
CA ASN A 193 -5.50 -16.09 -27.97
C ASN A 193 -5.77 -16.96 -29.20
N ASP A 194 -4.73 -17.51 -29.80
CA ASP A 194 -4.82 -18.40 -30.95
C ASP A 194 -5.56 -19.71 -30.64
N ARG A 195 -6.20 -20.29 -31.66
CA ARG A 195 -6.75 -21.66 -31.55
C ARG A 195 -5.63 -22.61 -31.11
N TRP A 196 -6.00 -23.63 -30.34
CA TRP A 196 -5.10 -24.62 -29.80
C TRP A 196 -4.18 -24.13 -28.66
N THR A 197 -4.32 -22.88 -28.20
CA THR A 197 -3.67 -22.46 -26.96
C THR A 197 -4.12 -23.37 -25.82
N PRO A 198 -3.19 -23.94 -25.02
CA PRO A 198 -3.55 -24.85 -23.93
C PRO A 198 -4.38 -24.15 -22.85
N VAL A 199 -5.34 -24.90 -22.29
CA VAL A 199 -6.17 -24.47 -21.16
C VAL A 199 -5.91 -25.41 -20.02
N TYR A 200 -5.55 -24.81 -18.85
CA TYR A 200 -5.12 -25.51 -17.65
C TYR A 200 -6.13 -25.39 -16.52
N SER A 201 -6.10 -26.36 -15.60
CA SER A 201 -6.88 -26.26 -14.36
C SER A 201 -6.25 -25.27 -13.39
N PRO A 202 -7.01 -24.30 -12.82
CA PRO A 202 -6.51 -23.35 -11.87
C PRO A 202 -6.39 -23.89 -10.43
N ALA A 203 -6.91 -25.12 -10.19
CA ALA A 203 -6.89 -25.79 -8.89
C ALA A 203 -7.08 -27.31 -9.08
N ASP A 204 -6.84 -28.08 -8.03
CA ASP A 204 -7.22 -29.50 -7.99
C ASP A 204 -8.76 -29.62 -8.05
N GLY A 205 -9.28 -30.70 -8.66
CA GLY A 205 -10.72 -30.89 -8.75
C GLY A 205 -11.12 -32.17 -9.51
N VAL A 206 -12.41 -32.37 -9.66
CA VAL A 206 -12.96 -33.48 -10.46
C VAL A 206 -13.78 -32.91 -11.61
N VAL A 207 -13.65 -33.49 -12.78
CA VAL A 207 -14.45 -33.13 -13.94
C VAL A 207 -15.88 -33.52 -13.70
N GLU A 208 -16.77 -32.54 -13.58
CA GLU A 208 -18.21 -32.79 -13.43
C GLU A 208 -18.88 -32.91 -14.77
N ILE A 209 -18.50 -32.08 -15.75
CA ILE A 209 -19.06 -32.07 -17.10
C ILE A 209 -17.91 -31.91 -18.11
N SER A 210 -17.96 -32.69 -19.20
CA SER A 210 -17.16 -32.51 -20.42
C SER A 210 -18.03 -32.94 -21.59
N GLN A 211 -18.63 -31.96 -22.29
CA GLN A 211 -19.61 -32.21 -23.35
C GLN A 211 -19.72 -31.04 -24.33
N LEU A 212 -20.43 -31.28 -25.46
CA LEU A 212 -20.81 -30.23 -26.36
C LEU A 212 -22.09 -29.51 -25.88
N SER A 213 -22.05 -28.19 -25.88
CA SER A 213 -23.17 -27.31 -25.57
C SER A 213 -23.49 -26.38 -26.74
N SER A 214 -24.77 -26.12 -27.00
CA SER A 214 -25.19 -25.22 -28.08
C SER A 214 -24.70 -23.76 -27.86
N SER A 215 -24.57 -23.33 -26.64
CA SER A 215 -24.10 -21.98 -26.26
C SER A 215 -22.61 -21.92 -26.07
N PHE A 216 -22.04 -22.80 -25.24
CA PHE A 216 -20.63 -22.79 -24.84
C PHE A 216 -19.72 -23.58 -25.81
N GLY A 217 -20.26 -24.30 -26.79
CA GLY A 217 -19.46 -25.22 -27.64
C GLY A 217 -18.93 -26.39 -26.80
N ASN A 218 -17.71 -26.83 -27.08
CA ASN A 218 -17.04 -27.78 -26.19
C ASN A 218 -16.83 -27.15 -24.84
N PHE A 219 -17.38 -27.77 -23.80
CA PHE A 219 -17.60 -27.19 -22.48
C PHE A 219 -17.16 -28.14 -21.38
N ILE A 220 -16.40 -27.61 -20.42
CA ILE A 220 -15.93 -28.33 -19.23
C ILE A 220 -16.42 -27.62 -17.98
N VAL A 221 -16.80 -28.39 -16.99
CA VAL A 221 -17.03 -27.94 -15.59
C VAL A 221 -16.15 -28.76 -14.67
N LEU A 222 -15.34 -28.11 -13.87
CA LEU A 222 -14.61 -28.70 -12.75
C LEU A 222 -15.29 -28.36 -11.43
N ASN A 223 -15.41 -29.37 -10.58
CA ASN A 223 -15.80 -29.21 -9.18
C ASN A 223 -14.54 -29.33 -8.32
N HIS A 224 -14.17 -28.25 -7.66
CA HIS A 224 -12.98 -28.18 -6.82
C HIS A 224 -13.28 -28.51 -5.35
N GLY A 225 -14.54 -28.79 -5.00
CA GLY A 225 -14.94 -28.88 -3.60
C GLY A 225 -15.07 -27.50 -2.93
N ASN A 226 -15.36 -27.47 -1.62
CA ASN A 226 -15.52 -26.25 -0.82
C ASN A 226 -16.43 -25.19 -1.46
N GLY A 227 -17.40 -25.61 -2.29
CA GLY A 227 -18.31 -24.72 -3.02
C GLY A 227 -17.75 -24.13 -4.32
N PHE A 228 -16.46 -24.32 -4.63
CA PHE A 228 -15.86 -23.82 -5.85
C PHE A 228 -16.12 -24.71 -7.06
N LYS A 229 -16.55 -24.10 -8.16
CA LYS A 229 -16.58 -24.69 -9.49
C LYS A 229 -15.99 -23.72 -10.50
N THR A 230 -15.34 -24.25 -11.54
CA THR A 230 -14.89 -23.46 -12.70
C THR A 230 -15.49 -24.03 -13.97
N ARG A 231 -15.68 -23.14 -14.97
CA ARG A 231 -16.29 -23.48 -16.25
C ARG A 231 -15.46 -22.94 -17.40
N TYR A 232 -15.36 -23.72 -18.45
CA TYR A 232 -14.52 -23.45 -19.62
C TYR A 232 -15.36 -23.65 -20.88
N GLY A 233 -15.57 -22.57 -21.63
CA GLY A 233 -16.35 -22.58 -22.87
C GLY A 233 -15.51 -22.32 -24.10
N HIS A 234 -16.11 -22.55 -25.26
CA HIS A 234 -15.60 -22.32 -26.60
C HIS A 234 -14.34 -23.11 -26.97
N LEU A 235 -14.08 -24.22 -26.23
CA LEU A 235 -12.90 -25.06 -26.46
C LEU A 235 -12.92 -25.65 -27.88
N GLN A 236 -11.75 -25.82 -28.48
CA GLN A 236 -11.56 -26.58 -29.70
C GLN A 236 -11.75 -28.08 -29.45
N MET A 237 -11.17 -28.53 -28.30
CA MET A 237 -11.19 -29.92 -27.88
C MET A 237 -11.06 -30.01 -26.38
N SER A 238 -11.80 -30.92 -25.76
CA SER A 238 -11.60 -31.35 -24.36
C SER A 238 -10.56 -32.48 -24.35
N ALA A 239 -9.62 -32.44 -23.42
CA ALA A 239 -8.64 -33.49 -23.16
C ALA A 239 -8.97 -34.34 -21.92
N VAL A 240 -10.13 -34.12 -21.30
CA VAL A 240 -10.54 -34.73 -20.04
C VAL A 240 -11.97 -35.27 -20.13
N THR A 241 -12.29 -36.25 -19.28
CA THR A 241 -13.58 -36.93 -19.23
C THR A 241 -14.27 -36.76 -17.88
N PRO A 242 -15.62 -36.77 -17.81
CA PRO A 242 -16.35 -36.72 -16.56
C PRO A 242 -15.88 -37.78 -15.55
N GLY A 243 -15.77 -37.41 -14.26
CA GLY A 243 -15.27 -38.24 -13.18
C GLY A 243 -13.75 -38.27 -13.03
N GLN A 244 -12.99 -37.74 -13.98
CA GLN A 244 -11.54 -37.67 -13.90
C GLN A 244 -11.12 -36.67 -12.81
N PHE A 245 -10.16 -37.07 -11.94
CA PHE A 245 -9.47 -36.16 -11.05
C PHE A 245 -8.38 -35.39 -11.80
N ILE A 246 -8.33 -34.10 -11.57
CA ILE A 246 -7.44 -33.15 -12.24
C ILE A 246 -6.59 -32.43 -11.19
N HIS A 247 -5.29 -32.38 -11.45
CA HIS A 247 -4.36 -31.56 -10.66
C HIS A 247 -4.32 -30.13 -11.18
N ARG A 248 -3.97 -29.18 -10.31
CA ARG A 248 -3.63 -27.80 -10.72
C ARG A 248 -2.56 -27.85 -11.80
N TYR A 249 -2.62 -26.94 -12.79
CA TYR A 249 -1.79 -26.89 -14.01
C TYR A 249 -1.96 -28.06 -14.99
N GLN A 250 -2.80 -29.03 -14.71
CA GLN A 250 -3.10 -30.08 -15.70
C GLN A 250 -3.91 -29.52 -16.86
N ILE A 251 -3.56 -29.93 -18.09
CA ILE A 251 -4.28 -29.55 -19.30
C ILE A 251 -5.68 -30.12 -19.29
N LEU A 252 -6.67 -29.25 -19.51
CA LEU A 252 -8.09 -29.57 -19.65
C LEU A 252 -8.53 -29.74 -21.10
N GLY A 253 -7.89 -28.97 -21.97
CA GLY A 253 -8.23 -28.91 -23.38
C GLY A 253 -7.49 -27.77 -24.06
N TYR A 254 -8.00 -27.33 -25.18
CA TYR A 254 -7.38 -26.32 -26.03
C TYR A 254 -8.41 -25.27 -26.45
N MET A 255 -7.98 -24.01 -26.46
CA MET A 255 -8.80 -22.86 -26.88
C MET A 255 -9.31 -23.02 -28.30
N GLY A 256 -10.56 -22.67 -28.52
CA GLY A 256 -11.23 -22.77 -29.81
C GLY A 256 -12.13 -21.57 -30.13
N ASN A 257 -13.12 -21.86 -30.97
CA ASN A 257 -14.16 -20.91 -31.39
C ASN A 257 -15.46 -21.67 -31.60
N THR A 258 -15.77 -22.66 -30.75
CA THR A 258 -16.97 -23.50 -30.87
C THR A 258 -18.16 -22.88 -30.11
N GLY A 259 -19.37 -23.29 -30.48
CA GLY A 259 -20.60 -22.72 -29.94
C GLY A 259 -20.87 -21.28 -30.39
N ARG A 260 -21.49 -20.46 -29.56
CA ARG A 260 -21.79 -19.04 -29.86
C ARG A 260 -20.60 -18.16 -29.52
N SER A 261 -19.67 -18.06 -30.46
CA SER A 261 -18.44 -17.29 -30.30
C SER A 261 -18.18 -16.47 -31.56
N VAL A 262 -17.57 -15.29 -31.41
CA VAL A 262 -17.22 -14.36 -32.52
C VAL A 262 -15.77 -14.49 -32.97
N GLY A 263 -14.94 -15.20 -32.24
CA GLY A 263 -13.51 -15.38 -32.51
C GLY A 263 -12.85 -16.30 -31.49
N PRO A 264 -11.61 -16.75 -31.70
CA PRO A 264 -10.94 -17.67 -30.80
C PRO A 264 -10.72 -17.02 -29.42
N HIS A 265 -11.27 -17.61 -28.37
CA HIS A 265 -11.11 -17.21 -26.98
C HIS A 265 -11.54 -18.33 -26.03
N LEU A 266 -11.09 -18.26 -24.80
CA LEU A 266 -11.61 -19.03 -23.68
C LEU A 266 -12.63 -18.18 -22.93
N HIS A 267 -13.87 -18.68 -22.79
CA HIS A 267 -14.81 -18.17 -21.80
C HIS A 267 -14.56 -18.91 -20.48
N TYR A 268 -14.22 -18.18 -19.42
CA TYR A 268 -13.84 -18.72 -18.11
C TYR A 268 -14.70 -18.14 -17.00
N GLU A 269 -15.32 -19.03 -16.20
CA GLU A 269 -16.15 -18.65 -15.05
C GLU A 269 -15.61 -19.27 -13.77
N VAL A 270 -15.72 -18.53 -12.66
CA VAL A 270 -15.52 -19.01 -11.29
C VAL A 270 -16.86 -18.91 -10.56
N TRP A 271 -17.25 -19.98 -9.90
CA TRP A 271 -18.48 -20.07 -9.12
C TRP A 271 -18.16 -20.44 -7.68
N LEU A 272 -18.84 -19.79 -6.74
CA LEU A 272 -18.76 -20.10 -5.32
C LEU A 272 -20.17 -20.28 -4.76
N ASN A 273 -20.44 -21.45 -4.20
CA ASN A 273 -21.75 -21.81 -3.64
C ASN A 273 -22.94 -21.57 -4.61
N GLY A 274 -22.71 -21.83 -5.91
CA GLY A 274 -23.74 -21.67 -6.94
C GLY A 274 -23.90 -20.23 -7.46
N VAL A 275 -23.09 -19.29 -7.02
CA VAL A 275 -23.10 -17.89 -7.46
C VAL A 275 -21.88 -17.61 -8.34
N PRO A 276 -22.05 -17.00 -9.55
CA PRO A 276 -20.92 -16.61 -10.39
C PRO A 276 -20.17 -15.44 -9.77
N MET A 277 -18.87 -15.57 -9.69
CA MET A 277 -17.92 -14.58 -9.15
C MET A 277 -17.08 -13.98 -10.24
N ASN A 278 -16.63 -12.72 -10.07
CA ASN A 278 -15.63 -12.15 -10.97
C ASN A 278 -14.34 -12.97 -10.87
N PRO A 279 -13.86 -13.57 -11.99
CA PRO A 279 -12.67 -14.42 -11.94
C PRO A 279 -11.36 -13.68 -11.69
N LEU A 280 -11.25 -12.40 -12.07
CA LEU A 280 -9.99 -11.64 -12.00
C LEU A 280 -9.33 -11.61 -10.61
N PRO A 281 -10.06 -11.39 -9.49
CA PRO A 281 -9.46 -11.43 -8.15
C PRO A 281 -8.91 -12.81 -7.74
N TYR A 282 -9.30 -13.89 -8.44
CA TYR A 282 -8.79 -15.24 -8.19
C TYR A 282 -7.52 -15.55 -8.98
N ILE A 283 -7.20 -14.77 -10.01
CA ILE A 283 -5.99 -14.98 -10.83
C ILE A 283 -4.86 -14.19 -10.17
N LEU A 284 -3.95 -14.91 -9.50
CA LEU A 284 -2.75 -14.32 -8.92
C LEU A 284 -1.77 -13.92 -10.04
N PRO A 285 -1.00 -12.83 -9.86
CA PRO A 285 0.13 -12.55 -10.74
C PRO A 285 1.11 -13.72 -10.78
N ASN A 286 1.74 -13.95 -11.92
CA ASN A 286 2.66 -15.09 -12.14
C ASN A 286 3.88 -15.11 -11.19
N ASP A 287 4.16 -14.00 -10.51
CA ASP A 287 5.26 -13.87 -9.54
C ASP A 287 4.96 -14.55 -8.18
N TYR A 288 3.73 -15.04 -7.98
CA TYR A 288 3.29 -15.76 -6.78
C TYR A 288 2.96 -17.23 -7.11
N GLU A 289 3.86 -17.93 -7.79
CA GLU A 289 3.77 -19.38 -7.90
C GLU A 289 3.96 -19.98 -6.50
N VAL A 290 2.87 -20.50 -5.95
CA VAL A 290 2.92 -21.28 -4.70
C VAL A 290 3.16 -22.73 -5.12
N ASP A 291 4.40 -23.19 -4.99
CA ASP A 291 4.79 -24.60 -5.10
C ASP A 291 4.09 -25.48 -4.06
#